data_6383f9204f8f5bd0515ee7431812a188
#
_entry.id   6383f9204f8f5bd0515ee7431812a188
#
_cell.length_a   1.000
_cell.length_b   1.000
_cell.length_c   1.000
_cell.angle_alpha   90.00
_cell.angle_beta   90.00
_cell.angle_gamma   90.00
#
_symmetry.space_group_name_H-M   'P 1'
#
loop_
_entity.id
_entity.type
_entity.pdbx_description
1 polymer ?
#
loop_
_entity_poly.entity_id
_entity_poly.type
_entity_poly.pdbx_seq_one_letter_code
_entity_poly.pdbx_strand_id
1 'polypeptide(L)'
;MNLIEVRNVYKQYKNGVTALSDINVSIPKGSFVFVIGSTASGKSTLIKLLYRQEKPSRGEVYVGGVNVAKLKNRRVYKLRRKLGIVFQDYKLLPNLTVYENVAFALEIYGLPEKEVRKKVMAAIEKVGLKEKYRTYPDNLSGGEQQRVSIARAIVNNPKILICDEPTGNLDPTTSMEIMEIINKINEEGTTVIMATHDRDIVNKYKKRVIKISKGILTDDKEKGAYIEWWIN
;
A
#
# COMPACT_ATOMS: atom_id res chain seq x y z
N MET A 1 -9.75 4.71 -17.49
CA MET A 1 -9.75 3.24 -17.29
C MET A 1 -9.44 2.97 -15.82
N ASN A 2 -10.33 2.25 -15.13
CA ASN A 2 -10.17 1.92 -13.74
C ASN A 2 -9.11 0.82 -13.58
N LEU A 3 -8.18 1.01 -12.67
CA LEU A 3 -7.13 0.02 -12.36
C LEU A 3 -7.56 -0.91 -11.22
N ILE A 4 -8.44 -0.41 -10.33
CA ILE A 4 -9.08 -1.19 -9.27
C ILE A 4 -10.58 -0.94 -9.32
N GLU A 5 -11.35 -2.02 -9.17
CA GLU A 5 -12.81 -1.95 -9.04
C GLU A 5 -13.27 -2.93 -7.96
N VAL A 6 -14.06 -2.41 -7.05
CA VAL A 6 -14.71 -3.15 -5.96
C VAL A 6 -16.21 -3.01 -6.18
N ARG A 7 -16.91 -4.15 -6.36
CA ARG A 7 -18.33 -4.18 -6.75
C ARG A 7 -19.13 -5.03 -5.78
N ASN A 8 -20.04 -4.40 -5.04
CA ASN A 8 -20.95 -5.02 -4.06
C ASN A 8 -20.20 -5.99 -3.13
N VAL A 9 -19.06 -5.54 -2.56
CA VAL A 9 -18.20 -6.40 -1.78
C VAL A 9 -18.63 -6.46 -0.32
N TYR A 10 -18.80 -7.69 0.16
CA TYR A 10 -19.01 -8.05 1.55
C TYR A 10 -17.85 -8.90 2.05
N LYS A 11 -17.45 -8.68 3.31
CA LYS A 11 -16.49 -9.54 3.99
C LYS A 11 -16.94 -9.84 5.40
N GLN A 12 -17.21 -11.12 5.65
CA GLN A 12 -17.42 -11.67 6.98
C GLN A 12 -16.31 -12.65 7.31
N TYR A 13 -15.74 -12.54 8.49
CA TYR A 13 -14.76 -13.48 9.01
C TYR A 13 -15.43 -14.70 9.65
N LYS A 14 -14.67 -15.78 9.82
CA LYS A 14 -15.17 -17.04 10.40
C LYS A 14 -15.75 -16.91 11.81
N ASN A 15 -15.28 -15.93 12.57
CA ASN A 15 -15.78 -15.59 13.91
C ASN A 15 -17.11 -14.80 13.90
N GLY A 16 -17.77 -14.66 12.74
CA GLY A 16 -19.03 -13.95 12.60
C GLY A 16 -18.91 -12.43 12.38
N VAL A 17 -17.74 -11.84 12.56
CA VAL A 17 -17.52 -10.39 12.40
C VAL A 17 -17.67 -9.98 10.94
N THR A 18 -18.62 -9.08 10.64
CA THR A 18 -18.77 -8.45 9.34
C THR A 18 -17.86 -7.23 9.28
N ALA A 19 -16.80 -7.35 8.49
CA ALA A 19 -15.78 -6.30 8.37
C ALA A 19 -16.06 -5.32 7.22
N LEU A 20 -16.78 -5.75 6.17
CA LEU A 20 -17.18 -4.90 5.04
C LEU A 20 -18.58 -5.29 4.58
N SER A 21 -19.40 -4.28 4.25
CA SER A 21 -20.78 -4.43 3.78
C SER A 21 -21.01 -3.51 2.59
N ASP A 22 -21.35 -4.09 1.45
CA ASP A 22 -21.70 -3.41 0.20
C ASP A 22 -20.72 -2.32 -0.25
N ILE A 23 -19.42 -2.63 -0.24
CA ILE A 23 -18.41 -1.69 -0.70
C ILE A 23 -18.42 -1.64 -2.22
N ASN A 24 -18.59 -0.41 -2.73
CA ASN A 24 -18.54 -0.08 -4.15
C ASN A 24 -17.56 1.07 -4.37
N VAL A 25 -16.44 0.81 -5.08
CA VAL A 25 -15.43 1.84 -5.36
C VAL A 25 -14.67 1.52 -6.65
N SER A 26 -14.36 2.57 -7.40
CA SER A 26 -13.53 2.50 -8.61
C SER A 26 -12.35 3.44 -8.49
N ILE A 27 -11.13 2.96 -8.73
CA ILE A 27 -9.90 3.75 -8.64
C ILE A 27 -9.25 3.80 -10.03
N PRO A 28 -9.17 4.99 -10.65
CA PRO A 28 -8.49 5.19 -11.93
C PRO A 28 -6.99 4.95 -11.83
N LYS A 29 -6.36 4.64 -12.98
CA LYS A 29 -4.90 4.57 -13.08
C LYS A 29 -4.26 5.93 -12.77
N GLY A 30 -3.17 5.92 -12.02
CA GLY A 30 -2.41 7.12 -11.64
C GLY A 30 -3.00 7.90 -10.46
N SER A 31 -4.18 7.50 -9.93
CA SER A 31 -4.77 8.15 -8.76
C SER A 31 -3.95 7.93 -7.49
N PHE A 32 -4.01 8.90 -6.60
CA PHE A 32 -3.65 8.74 -5.19
C PHE A 32 -4.92 8.77 -4.34
N VAL A 33 -5.18 7.72 -3.59
CA VAL A 33 -6.40 7.56 -2.80
C VAL A 33 -6.05 7.26 -1.35
N PHE A 34 -6.53 8.09 -0.44
CA PHE A 34 -6.55 7.81 0.98
C PHE A 34 -7.79 6.99 1.35
N VAL A 35 -7.60 5.93 2.13
CA VAL A 35 -8.69 5.17 2.77
C VAL A 35 -8.67 5.51 4.25
N ILE A 36 -9.65 6.26 4.73
CA ILE A 36 -9.72 6.74 6.11
C ILE A 36 -10.85 6.10 6.90
N GLY A 37 -10.78 6.21 8.21
CA GLY A 37 -11.79 5.69 9.15
C GLY A 37 -11.17 5.37 10.50
N SER A 38 -12.01 5.16 11.51
CA SER A 38 -11.57 4.77 12.85
C SER A 38 -10.88 3.40 12.87
N THR A 39 -10.21 3.06 13.96
CA THR A 39 -9.69 1.71 14.20
C THR A 39 -10.83 0.70 14.05
N ALA A 40 -10.52 -0.46 13.45
CA ALA A 40 -11.48 -1.53 13.15
C ALA A 40 -12.64 -1.15 12.19
N SER A 41 -12.58 0.00 11.48
CA SER A 41 -13.64 0.39 10.52
C SER A 41 -13.71 -0.47 9.26
N GLY A 42 -12.69 -1.29 8.94
CA GLY A 42 -12.62 -2.12 7.74
C GLY A 42 -11.52 -1.75 6.74
N LYS A 43 -10.75 -0.66 6.98
CA LYS A 43 -9.65 -0.19 6.09
C LYS A 43 -8.66 -1.30 5.72
N SER A 44 -8.03 -1.90 6.72
CA SER A 44 -7.03 -2.97 6.50
C SER A 44 -7.66 -4.21 5.87
N THR A 45 -8.96 -4.48 6.12
CA THR A 45 -9.68 -5.56 5.43
C THR A 45 -9.83 -5.26 3.95
N LEU A 46 -10.23 -4.02 3.57
CA LEU A 46 -10.28 -3.61 2.16
C LEU A 46 -8.90 -3.74 1.50
N ILE A 47 -7.85 -3.23 2.14
CA ILE A 47 -6.46 -3.35 1.68
C ILE A 47 -6.08 -4.83 1.45
N LYS A 48 -6.37 -5.72 2.41
CA LYS A 48 -6.07 -7.16 2.32
C LYS A 48 -6.79 -7.88 1.18
N LEU A 49 -7.98 -7.41 0.79
CA LEU A 49 -8.68 -7.93 -0.39
C LEU A 49 -7.91 -7.58 -1.68
N LEU A 50 -7.35 -6.37 -1.81
CA LEU A 50 -6.68 -5.91 -3.04
C LEU A 50 -5.46 -6.76 -3.41
N TYR A 51 -4.67 -7.21 -2.43
CA TYR A 51 -3.53 -8.09 -2.70
C TYR A 51 -3.80 -9.57 -2.38
N ARG A 52 -5.09 -9.93 -2.21
CA ARG A 52 -5.53 -11.30 -2.05
C ARG A 52 -4.93 -12.01 -0.82
N GLN A 53 -4.72 -11.31 0.28
CA GLN A 53 -4.51 -11.92 1.61
C GLN A 53 -5.83 -12.45 2.15
N GLU A 54 -6.91 -11.71 1.92
CA GLU A 54 -8.28 -12.12 2.20
C GLU A 54 -9.07 -12.30 0.90
N LYS A 55 -10.17 -13.07 0.97
CA LYS A 55 -11.18 -13.16 -0.08
C LYS A 55 -12.44 -12.43 0.36
N PRO A 56 -13.15 -11.76 -0.56
CA PRO A 56 -14.49 -11.29 -0.26
C PRO A 56 -15.43 -12.50 0.00
N SER A 57 -16.42 -12.32 0.86
CA SER A 57 -17.48 -13.31 1.08
C SER A 57 -18.52 -13.26 -0.06
N ARG A 58 -18.77 -12.04 -0.59
CA ARG A 58 -19.62 -11.76 -1.77
C ARG A 58 -19.03 -10.60 -2.56
N GLY A 59 -19.48 -10.45 -3.80
CA GLY A 59 -19.08 -9.38 -4.68
C GLY A 59 -17.80 -9.69 -5.43
N GLU A 60 -17.29 -8.71 -6.14
CA GLU A 60 -16.14 -8.84 -7.02
C GLU A 60 -15.10 -7.75 -6.76
N VAL A 61 -13.83 -8.14 -6.79
CA VAL A 61 -12.69 -7.23 -6.66
C VAL A 61 -11.80 -7.43 -7.88
N TYR A 62 -11.61 -6.38 -8.66
CA TYR A 62 -10.70 -6.36 -9.80
C TYR A 62 -9.48 -5.51 -9.48
N VAL A 63 -8.29 -6.05 -9.72
CA VAL A 63 -7.02 -5.36 -9.52
C VAL A 63 -6.17 -5.58 -10.77
N GLY A 64 -5.85 -4.50 -11.50
CA GLY A 64 -5.13 -4.59 -12.77
C GLY A 64 -5.80 -5.50 -13.79
N GLY A 65 -7.13 -5.50 -13.86
CA GLY A 65 -7.93 -6.34 -14.75
C GLY A 65 -8.12 -7.80 -14.27
N VAL A 66 -7.54 -8.19 -13.12
CA VAL A 66 -7.65 -9.54 -12.57
C VAL A 66 -8.76 -9.60 -11.53
N ASN A 67 -9.76 -10.48 -11.69
CA ASN A 67 -10.76 -10.75 -10.65
C ASN A 67 -10.08 -11.53 -9.50
N VAL A 68 -9.84 -10.82 -8.39
CA VAL A 68 -9.14 -11.33 -7.22
C VAL A 68 -9.96 -12.41 -6.50
N ALA A 69 -11.29 -12.28 -6.49
CA ALA A 69 -12.19 -13.24 -5.84
C ALA A 69 -12.10 -14.62 -6.50
N LYS A 70 -12.05 -14.66 -7.83
CA LYS A 70 -12.00 -15.88 -8.65
C LYS A 70 -10.58 -16.46 -8.83
N LEU A 71 -9.54 -15.72 -8.38
CA LEU A 71 -8.15 -16.14 -8.58
C LEU A 71 -7.82 -17.39 -7.72
N LYS A 72 -7.35 -18.46 -8.39
CA LYS A 72 -6.89 -19.69 -7.72
C LYS A 72 -5.65 -19.41 -6.87
N ASN A 73 -5.54 -20.01 -5.69
CA ASN A 73 -4.42 -19.76 -4.75
C ASN A 73 -3.04 -19.91 -5.42
N ARG A 74 -2.86 -20.92 -6.26
CA ARG A 74 -1.62 -21.16 -7.02
C ARG A 74 -1.24 -20.05 -8.01
N ARG A 75 -2.13 -19.06 -8.26
CA ARG A 75 -1.90 -17.93 -9.17
C ARG A 75 -1.79 -16.58 -8.44
N VAL A 76 -1.97 -16.56 -7.11
CA VAL A 76 -1.93 -15.31 -6.31
C VAL A 76 -0.58 -14.61 -6.44
N TYR A 77 0.51 -15.37 -6.52
CA TYR A 77 1.85 -14.81 -6.71
C TYR A 77 1.96 -13.95 -7.99
N LYS A 78 1.24 -14.31 -9.07
CA LYS A 78 1.22 -13.52 -10.33
C LYS A 78 0.56 -12.15 -10.16
N LEU A 79 -0.43 -12.04 -9.28
CA LEU A 79 -1.02 -10.76 -8.91
C LEU A 79 -0.02 -9.97 -8.07
N ARG A 80 0.49 -10.55 -6.98
CA ARG A 80 1.37 -9.87 -6.01
C ARG A 80 2.66 -9.36 -6.65
N ARG A 81 3.20 -10.03 -7.65
CA ARG A 81 4.35 -9.56 -8.44
C ARG A 81 4.13 -8.20 -9.12
N LYS A 82 2.87 -7.82 -9.39
CA LYS A 82 2.51 -6.56 -10.07
C LYS A 82 2.20 -5.43 -9.08
N LEU A 83 2.23 -5.72 -7.78
CA LEU A 83 1.90 -4.81 -6.71
C LEU A 83 3.14 -4.50 -5.87
N GLY A 84 3.26 -3.25 -5.44
CA GLY A 84 4.09 -2.88 -4.30
C GLY A 84 3.22 -2.85 -3.05
N ILE A 85 3.73 -3.38 -1.94
CA ILE A 85 3.01 -3.37 -0.67
C ILE A 85 3.94 -2.84 0.41
N VAL A 86 3.49 -1.80 1.11
CA VAL A 86 4.18 -1.19 2.25
C VAL A 86 3.33 -1.44 3.49
N PHE A 87 3.94 -2.03 4.51
CA PHE A 87 3.29 -2.38 5.77
C PHE A 87 3.67 -1.40 6.89
N GLN A 88 2.81 -1.28 7.89
CA GLN A 88 3.05 -0.46 9.08
C GLN A 88 4.27 -0.94 9.88
N ASP A 89 4.48 -2.26 9.96
CA ASP A 89 5.56 -2.93 10.73
C ASP A 89 6.77 -3.31 9.84
N TYR A 90 6.96 -2.59 8.74
CA TYR A 90 8.06 -2.69 7.77
C TYR A 90 8.25 -4.08 7.15
N LYS A 91 8.06 -5.17 7.88
CA LYS A 91 8.26 -6.58 7.46
C LYS A 91 9.64 -6.83 6.83
N LEU A 92 10.68 -6.20 7.38
CA LEU A 92 12.05 -6.42 6.94
C LEU A 92 12.55 -7.79 7.41
N LEU A 93 13.48 -8.35 6.65
CA LEU A 93 14.19 -9.57 6.98
C LEU A 93 15.43 -9.16 7.80
N PRO A 94 15.48 -9.46 9.12
CA PRO A 94 16.50 -8.88 10.01
C PRO A 94 17.92 -9.35 9.69
N ASN A 95 18.06 -10.56 9.15
CA ASN A 95 19.34 -11.15 8.77
C ASN A 95 19.86 -10.72 7.39
N LEU A 96 19.15 -9.82 6.70
CA LEU A 96 19.52 -9.30 5.39
C LEU A 96 19.80 -7.80 5.49
N THR A 97 20.83 -7.36 4.77
CA THR A 97 21.14 -5.92 4.61
C THR A 97 20.02 -5.18 3.88
N VAL A 98 20.08 -3.84 3.85
CA VAL A 98 19.18 -3.00 3.04
C VAL A 98 19.17 -3.47 1.58
N TYR A 99 20.35 -3.69 0.99
CA TYR A 99 20.46 -4.17 -0.38
C TYR A 99 19.74 -5.51 -0.58
N GLU A 100 20.01 -6.48 0.26
CA GLU A 100 19.44 -7.83 0.18
C GLU A 100 17.93 -7.82 0.43
N ASN A 101 17.42 -7.02 1.38
CA ASN A 101 15.99 -6.84 1.60
C ASN A 101 15.26 -6.34 0.33
N VAL A 102 15.87 -5.40 -0.40
CA VAL A 102 15.30 -4.88 -1.64
C VAL A 102 15.47 -5.87 -2.78
N ALA A 103 16.65 -6.53 -2.89
CA ALA A 103 16.93 -7.54 -3.90
C ALA A 103 16.01 -8.77 -3.81
N PHE A 104 15.62 -9.16 -2.59
CA PHE A 104 14.72 -10.28 -2.33
C PHE A 104 13.43 -10.23 -3.16
N ALA A 105 12.88 -9.04 -3.37
CA ALA A 105 11.68 -8.87 -4.20
C ALA A 105 11.91 -9.20 -5.70
N LEU A 106 13.17 -9.24 -6.15
CA LEU A 106 13.54 -9.54 -7.54
C LEU A 106 13.97 -10.99 -7.76
N GLU A 107 14.29 -11.75 -6.72
CA GLU A 107 14.76 -13.15 -6.83
C GLU A 107 13.83 -14.03 -7.66
N ILE A 108 12.52 -13.82 -7.50
CA ILE A 108 11.48 -14.59 -8.21
C ILE A 108 11.42 -14.33 -9.72
N TYR A 109 12.18 -13.36 -10.25
CA TYR A 109 12.15 -13.01 -11.68
C TYR A 109 13.28 -13.65 -12.46
N GLY A 110 14.30 -14.22 -11.81
CA GLY A 110 15.44 -14.83 -12.45
C GLY A 110 16.27 -13.86 -13.29
N LEU A 111 16.35 -12.59 -12.87
CA LEU A 111 17.11 -11.55 -13.57
C LEU A 111 18.62 -11.77 -13.43
N PRO A 112 19.43 -11.38 -14.44
CA PRO A 112 20.87 -11.35 -14.30
C PRO A 112 21.32 -10.45 -13.14
N GLU A 113 22.38 -10.83 -12.43
CA GLU A 113 22.88 -10.09 -11.25
C GLU A 113 23.14 -8.61 -11.53
N LYS A 114 23.70 -8.27 -12.68
CA LYS A 114 23.94 -6.90 -13.12
C LYS A 114 22.65 -6.07 -13.18
N GLU A 115 21.56 -6.67 -13.65
CA GLU A 115 20.24 -6.03 -13.74
C GLU A 115 19.62 -5.86 -12.35
N VAL A 116 19.69 -6.90 -11.51
CA VAL A 116 19.25 -6.86 -10.11
C VAL A 116 19.96 -5.70 -9.40
N ARG A 117 21.30 -5.65 -9.47
CA ARG A 117 22.10 -4.59 -8.83
C ARG A 117 21.67 -3.20 -9.30
N LYS A 118 21.48 -3.00 -10.60
CA LYS A 118 21.04 -1.71 -11.17
C LYS A 118 19.69 -1.29 -10.60
N LYS A 119 18.70 -2.19 -10.59
CA LYS A 119 17.34 -1.90 -10.08
C LYS A 119 17.34 -1.64 -8.58
N VAL A 120 18.04 -2.46 -7.81
CA VAL A 120 18.13 -2.35 -6.35
C VAL A 120 18.77 -1.02 -5.95
N MET A 121 19.92 -0.69 -6.52
CA MET A 121 20.62 0.57 -6.19
C MET A 121 19.79 1.79 -6.57
N ALA A 122 19.10 1.78 -7.71
CA ALA A 122 18.19 2.86 -8.10
C ALA A 122 17.01 3.01 -7.12
N ALA A 123 16.41 1.91 -6.65
CA ALA A 123 15.33 1.94 -5.66
C ALA A 123 15.81 2.46 -4.29
N ILE A 124 17.00 2.04 -3.84
CA ILE A 124 17.62 2.49 -2.59
C ILE A 124 17.96 3.99 -2.66
N GLU A 125 18.52 4.46 -3.78
CA GLU A 125 18.82 5.87 -3.99
C GLU A 125 17.56 6.73 -4.01
N LYS A 126 16.48 6.24 -4.61
CA LYS A 126 15.18 6.93 -4.67
C LYS A 126 14.59 7.21 -3.28
N VAL A 127 14.86 6.36 -2.31
CA VAL A 127 14.41 6.55 -0.91
C VAL A 127 15.49 7.20 -0.02
N GLY A 128 16.63 7.62 -0.58
CA GLY A 128 17.68 8.34 0.15
C GLY A 128 18.54 7.46 1.07
N LEU A 129 18.70 6.16 0.75
CA LEU A 129 19.49 5.23 1.58
C LEU A 129 20.75 4.71 0.91
N LYS A 130 21.28 5.43 -0.11
CA LYS A 130 22.43 5.00 -0.89
C LYS A 130 23.65 4.63 -0.03
N GLU A 131 23.95 5.46 0.98
CA GLU A 131 25.12 5.25 1.85
C GLU A 131 24.93 4.12 2.87
N LYS A 132 23.67 3.65 3.05
CA LYS A 132 23.30 2.62 4.04
C LYS A 132 22.96 1.26 3.41
N TYR A 133 23.27 1.02 2.15
CA TYR A 133 22.85 -0.20 1.44
C TYR A 133 23.40 -1.51 2.04
N ARG A 134 24.51 -1.45 2.80
CA ARG A 134 25.11 -2.60 3.51
C ARG A 134 24.69 -2.71 4.97
N THR A 135 23.88 -1.78 5.48
CA THR A 135 23.43 -1.75 6.87
C THR A 135 22.33 -2.78 7.10
N TYR A 136 22.29 -3.41 8.25
CA TYR A 136 21.23 -4.32 8.68
C TYR A 136 20.06 -3.54 9.32
N PRO A 137 18.82 -4.07 9.28
CA PRO A 137 17.64 -3.40 9.83
C PRO A 137 17.76 -2.92 11.25
N ASP A 138 18.39 -3.70 12.14
CA ASP A 138 18.54 -3.38 13.57
C ASP A 138 19.40 -2.12 13.81
N ASN A 139 20.21 -1.73 12.84
CA ASN A 139 21.05 -0.52 12.88
C ASN A 139 20.40 0.68 12.15
N LEU A 140 19.11 0.59 11.83
CA LEU A 140 18.35 1.64 11.16
C LEU A 140 17.29 2.23 12.08
N SER A 141 17.04 3.55 11.97
CA SER A 141 15.88 4.18 12.58
C SER A 141 14.56 3.65 11.98
N GLY A 142 13.43 3.84 12.67
CA GLY A 142 12.12 3.44 12.16
C GLY A 142 11.79 4.04 10.78
N GLY A 143 12.12 5.32 10.58
CA GLY A 143 11.96 5.99 9.27
C GLY A 143 12.83 5.39 8.18
N GLU A 144 14.07 5.00 8.50
CA GLU A 144 14.96 4.33 7.55
C GLU A 144 14.46 2.92 7.22
N GLN A 145 13.99 2.17 8.22
CA GLN A 145 13.36 0.86 7.99
C GLN A 145 12.14 0.98 7.07
N GLN A 146 11.31 2.01 7.26
CA GLN A 146 10.18 2.27 6.37
C GLN A 146 10.63 2.63 4.95
N ARG A 147 11.69 3.41 4.80
CA ARG A 147 12.28 3.70 3.48
C ARG A 147 12.78 2.43 2.78
N VAL A 148 13.38 1.48 3.52
CA VAL A 148 13.75 0.16 2.96
C VAL A 148 12.52 -0.62 2.52
N SER A 149 11.44 -0.63 3.32
CA SER A 149 10.17 -1.27 2.96
C SER A 149 9.58 -0.68 1.67
N ILE A 150 9.64 0.65 1.52
CA ILE A 150 9.20 1.34 0.29
C ILE A 150 10.11 0.96 -0.90
N ALA A 151 11.43 1.01 -0.74
CA ALA A 151 12.37 0.63 -1.80
C ALA A 151 12.11 -0.80 -2.30
N ARG A 152 11.90 -1.76 -1.39
CA ARG A 152 11.52 -3.14 -1.69
C ARG A 152 10.19 -3.21 -2.44
N ALA A 153 9.22 -2.40 -2.06
CA ALA A 153 7.91 -2.39 -2.70
C ALA A 153 7.95 -1.84 -4.14
N ILE A 154 8.86 -0.90 -4.44
CA ILE A 154 8.91 -0.22 -5.75
C ILE A 154 9.98 -0.77 -6.70
N VAL A 155 10.91 -1.62 -6.26
CA VAL A 155 12.06 -2.08 -7.06
C VAL A 155 11.69 -2.73 -8.39
N ASN A 156 10.49 -3.30 -8.48
CA ASN A 156 9.94 -3.89 -9.70
C ASN A 156 9.00 -2.97 -10.49
N ASN A 157 9.02 -1.66 -10.23
CA ASN A 157 8.18 -0.64 -10.88
C ASN A 157 6.69 -1.06 -10.94
N PRO A 158 6.03 -1.27 -9.78
CA PRO A 158 4.66 -1.72 -9.75
C PRO A 158 3.71 -0.63 -10.28
N LYS A 159 2.61 -1.05 -10.93
CA LYS A 159 1.55 -0.13 -11.36
C LYS A 159 0.67 0.35 -10.20
N ILE A 160 0.67 -0.38 -9.10
CA ILE A 160 -0.13 -0.11 -7.91
C ILE A 160 0.77 -0.26 -6.69
N LEU A 161 0.80 0.77 -5.86
CA LEU A 161 1.41 0.76 -4.53
C LEU A 161 0.31 0.81 -3.48
N ILE A 162 0.29 -0.20 -2.61
CA ILE A 162 -0.67 -0.33 -1.52
C ILE A 162 0.08 -0.07 -0.22
N CYS A 163 -0.36 0.90 0.57
CA CYS A 163 0.24 1.27 1.85
C CYS A 163 -0.78 1.07 2.97
N ASP A 164 -0.47 0.20 3.93
CA ASP A 164 -1.30 -0.01 5.13
C ASP A 164 -0.64 0.69 6.32
N GLU A 165 -1.11 1.91 6.63
CA GLU A 165 -0.62 2.79 7.69
C GLU A 165 0.92 3.00 7.69
N PRO A 166 1.53 3.46 6.57
CA PRO A 166 2.98 3.50 6.39
C PRO A 166 3.70 4.49 7.32
N THR A 167 2.98 5.36 8.00
CA THR A 167 3.51 6.39 8.91
C THR A 167 3.09 6.16 10.36
N GLY A 168 2.32 5.10 10.66
CA GLY A 168 1.67 4.91 11.95
C GLY A 168 2.61 4.72 13.16
N ASN A 169 3.88 4.40 12.93
CA ASN A 169 4.90 4.18 13.97
C ASN A 169 6.02 5.24 13.93
N LEU A 170 5.81 6.36 13.22
CA LEU A 170 6.83 7.38 12.98
C LEU A 170 6.43 8.71 13.62
N ASP A 171 7.43 9.53 13.93
CA ASP A 171 7.21 10.91 14.35
C ASP A 171 6.67 11.76 13.18
N PRO A 172 6.05 12.94 13.45
CA PRO A 172 5.43 13.77 12.42
C PRO A 172 6.39 14.20 11.31
N THR A 173 7.65 14.54 11.64
CA THR A 173 8.64 14.99 10.66
C THR A 173 9.00 13.87 9.71
N THR A 174 9.37 12.71 10.25
CA THR A 174 9.68 11.51 9.47
C THR A 174 8.48 11.05 8.64
N SER A 175 7.26 11.17 9.19
CA SER A 175 6.02 10.86 8.45
C SER A 175 5.87 11.71 7.20
N MET A 176 6.17 13.00 7.27
CA MET A 176 6.14 13.88 6.11
C MET A 176 7.18 13.52 5.05
N GLU A 177 8.39 13.15 5.46
CA GLU A 177 9.44 12.68 4.54
C GLU A 177 9.02 11.40 3.80
N ILE A 178 8.42 10.44 4.51
CA ILE A 178 7.87 9.22 3.89
C ILE A 178 6.77 9.58 2.89
N MET A 179 5.89 10.52 3.24
CA MET A 179 4.83 10.97 2.35
C MET A 179 5.34 11.65 1.09
N GLU A 180 6.43 12.43 1.18
CA GLU A 180 7.08 13.03 0.00
C GLU A 180 7.60 11.96 -0.96
N ILE A 181 8.21 10.88 -0.43
CA ILE A 181 8.66 9.74 -1.24
C ILE A 181 7.47 9.08 -1.95
N ILE A 182 6.40 8.76 -1.20
CA ILE A 182 5.21 8.10 -1.77
C ILE A 182 4.51 9.01 -2.80
N ASN A 183 4.45 10.33 -2.56
CA ASN A 183 3.88 11.28 -3.52
C ASN A 183 4.70 11.36 -4.81
N LYS A 184 6.03 11.39 -4.75
CA LYS A 184 6.90 11.34 -5.93
C LYS A 184 6.69 10.05 -6.74
N ILE A 185 6.52 8.91 -6.07
CA ILE A 185 6.21 7.63 -6.73
C ILE A 185 4.86 7.71 -7.47
N ASN A 186 3.86 8.39 -6.90
CA ASN A 186 2.57 8.61 -7.58
C ASN A 186 2.70 9.55 -8.79
N GLU A 187 3.46 10.64 -8.67
CA GLU A 187 3.71 11.60 -9.75
C GLU A 187 4.39 10.95 -10.96
N GLU A 188 5.17 9.90 -10.75
CA GLU A 188 5.75 9.05 -11.81
C GLU A 188 4.73 8.09 -12.46
N GLY A 189 3.46 8.14 -12.04
CA GLY A 189 2.35 7.39 -12.65
C GLY A 189 1.94 6.11 -11.93
N THR A 190 2.55 5.77 -10.80
CA THR A 190 2.11 4.65 -9.95
C THR A 190 0.80 5.02 -9.25
N THR A 191 -0.22 4.16 -9.33
CA THR A 191 -1.46 4.34 -8.55
C THR A 191 -1.20 4.02 -7.09
N VAL A 192 -1.55 4.92 -6.19
CA VAL A 192 -1.32 4.75 -4.74
C VAL A 192 -2.65 4.61 -4.01
N ILE A 193 -2.74 3.60 -3.15
CA ILE A 193 -3.83 3.43 -2.20
C ILE A 193 -3.21 3.35 -0.81
N MET A 194 -3.58 4.29 0.05
CA MET A 194 -3.00 4.41 1.38
C MET A 194 -4.09 4.41 2.45
N ALA A 195 -4.12 3.37 3.27
CA ALA A 195 -4.89 3.40 4.52
C ALA A 195 -4.14 4.25 5.54
N THR A 196 -4.83 5.19 6.14
CA THR A 196 -4.29 6.04 7.22
C THR A 196 -5.39 6.56 8.12
N HIS A 197 -5.02 6.88 9.36
CA HIS A 197 -5.84 7.66 10.29
C HIS A 197 -5.22 9.02 10.62
N ASP A 198 -4.10 9.35 9.97
CA ASP A 198 -3.37 10.61 10.14
C ASP A 198 -4.08 11.75 9.39
N ARG A 199 -4.63 12.70 10.20
CA ARG A 199 -5.39 13.85 9.71
C ARG A 199 -4.50 14.87 9.01
N ASP A 200 -3.32 15.10 9.54
CA ASP A 200 -2.41 16.14 9.05
C ASP A 200 -1.89 15.77 7.66
N ILE A 201 -1.57 14.51 7.45
CA ILE A 201 -1.21 13.97 6.14
C ILE A 201 -2.35 14.16 5.14
N VAL A 202 -3.56 13.72 5.47
CA VAL A 202 -4.73 13.81 4.57
C VAL A 202 -5.03 15.28 4.22
N ASN A 203 -5.01 16.18 5.22
CA ASN A 203 -5.30 17.59 5.04
C ASN A 203 -4.21 18.33 4.24
N LYS A 204 -2.94 17.95 4.40
CA LYS A 204 -1.83 18.55 3.65
C LYS A 204 -1.85 18.15 2.17
N TYR A 205 -2.04 16.86 1.89
CA TYR A 205 -1.92 16.36 0.51
C TYR A 205 -3.19 16.49 -0.31
N LYS A 206 -4.37 16.61 0.30
CA LYS A 206 -5.68 16.86 -0.34
C LYS A 206 -5.96 15.99 -1.57
N LYS A 207 -5.59 14.72 -1.50
CA LYS A 207 -5.88 13.72 -2.53
C LYS A 207 -7.32 13.21 -2.38
N ARG A 208 -7.76 12.31 -3.28
CA ARG A 208 -9.04 11.64 -3.13
C ARG A 208 -9.11 10.89 -1.80
N VAL A 209 -10.23 10.98 -1.11
CA VAL A 209 -10.48 10.37 0.19
C VAL A 209 -11.70 9.49 0.14
N ILE A 210 -11.53 8.23 0.52
CA ILE A 210 -12.59 7.25 0.71
C ILE A 210 -12.72 6.99 2.21
N LYS A 211 -13.90 7.25 2.78
CA LYS A 211 -14.18 7.03 4.20
C LYS A 211 -14.93 5.73 4.41
N ILE A 212 -14.37 4.87 5.29
CA ILE A 212 -15.04 3.65 5.74
C ILE A 212 -15.40 3.80 7.21
N SER A 213 -16.67 3.56 7.54
CA SER A 213 -17.17 3.54 8.90
C SER A 213 -18.01 2.28 9.12
N LYS A 214 -17.69 1.51 10.18
CA LYS A 214 -18.41 0.26 10.53
C LYS A 214 -18.58 -0.69 9.32
N GLY A 215 -17.54 -0.78 8.48
CA GLY A 215 -17.56 -1.66 7.30
C GLY A 215 -18.33 -1.12 6.10
N ILE A 216 -18.86 0.09 6.13
CA ILE A 216 -19.62 0.72 5.05
C ILE A 216 -18.83 1.89 4.49
N LEU A 217 -18.85 2.08 3.18
CA LEU A 217 -18.34 3.28 2.52
C LEU A 217 -19.32 4.42 2.79
N THR A 218 -18.88 5.41 3.58
CA THR A 218 -19.74 6.54 3.97
C THR A 218 -19.48 7.79 3.17
N ASP A 219 -18.32 7.91 2.54
CA ASP A 219 -18.01 9.05 1.69
C ASP A 219 -16.87 8.74 0.70
N ASP A 220 -16.85 9.48 -0.44
CA ASP A 220 -15.84 9.39 -1.51
C ASP A 220 -15.70 10.75 -2.18
N LYS A 221 -14.63 11.48 -1.87
CA LYS A 221 -14.38 12.85 -2.36
C LYS A 221 -13.06 12.93 -3.10
N GLU A 222 -13.07 13.48 -4.31
CA GLU A 222 -11.88 13.64 -5.17
C GLU A 222 -10.78 14.51 -4.56
N LYS A 223 -11.14 15.52 -3.75
CA LYS A 223 -10.22 16.34 -2.97
C LYS A 223 -10.79 16.49 -1.56
N GLY A 224 -10.52 15.50 -0.72
CA GLY A 224 -11.05 15.47 0.65
C GLY A 224 -10.09 16.07 1.66
N ALA A 225 -10.64 16.65 2.73
CA ALA A 225 -9.93 17.02 3.94
C ALA A 225 -10.54 16.28 5.13
N TYR A 226 -9.73 15.93 6.12
CA TYR A 226 -10.21 15.16 7.28
C TYR A 226 -11.12 15.98 8.19
N ILE A 227 -10.98 17.32 8.19
CA ILE A 227 -11.74 18.26 9.06
C ILE A 227 -13.23 18.33 8.67
N GLU A 228 -13.57 18.18 7.38
CA GLU A 228 -14.94 18.24 6.89
C GLU A 228 -15.87 17.12 7.40
N TRP A 229 -15.31 16.13 8.13
CA TRP A 229 -15.98 14.89 8.49
C TRP A 229 -16.53 14.82 9.92
N TRP A 230 -16.30 15.86 10.75
CA TRP A 230 -16.68 15.89 12.15
C TRP A 230 -17.80 16.88 12.47
N ILE A 231 -18.32 17.61 11.48
CA ILE A 231 -19.33 18.65 11.66
C ILE A 231 -20.77 18.16 11.40
N ASN A 232 -20.95 16.86 11.10
CA ASN A 232 -22.28 16.26 10.93
C ASN A 232 -22.45 15.01 11.76
#